data_2859f2ad1c98bf60862a798424a48b46
#
_entry.id   2859f2ad1c98bf60862a798424a48b46
#
_cell.length_a   1.000
_cell.length_b   1.000
_cell.length_c   1.000
_cell.angle_alpha   90.00
_cell.angle_beta   90.00
_cell.angle_gamma   90.00
#
_symmetry.space_group_name_H-M   'P 1'
#
loop_
_entity.id
_entity.type
_entity.pdbx_description
1 polymer ?
#
loop_
_entity_poly.entity_id
_entity_poly.type
_entity_poly.pdbx_seq_one_letter_code
_entity_poly.pdbx_strand_id
1 'polypeptide(L)'
;EVENMSKSNTMESAQLTDAMYYILLSLMIERHGYAIMKYIEELSNQSITMGPGTLYTLLKKLCRAEWILQTSVTADRTKKYQITDTGRQVLLHEVARRKRMVEDGLRILEENGYEG
;
A
#
# COMPACT_ATOMS: atom_id res chain seq x y z
N GLU A 1 -24.20 -12.57 -6.07
CA GLU A 1 -24.16 -11.42 -5.20
C GLU A 1 -23.30 -11.66 -3.96
N VAL A 2 -23.50 -12.78 -3.30
CA VAL A 2 -22.59 -13.16 -2.23
C VAL A 2 -21.18 -13.29 -2.75
N GLU A 3 -21.04 -13.80 -3.96
CA GLU A 3 -19.73 -13.92 -4.56
C GLU A 3 -19.10 -12.60 -4.86
N ASN A 4 -19.89 -11.64 -5.33
CA ASN A 4 -19.37 -10.31 -5.57
C ASN A 4 -18.91 -9.68 -4.29
N MET A 5 -19.71 -9.81 -3.25
CA MET A 5 -19.32 -9.29 -1.96
C MET A 5 -18.06 -9.99 -1.47
N SER A 6 -18.01 -11.29 -1.68
CA SER A 6 -16.87 -12.06 -1.26
C SER A 6 -15.59 -11.57 -1.95
N LYS A 7 -15.69 -11.29 -3.24
CA LYS A 7 -14.57 -10.77 -3.98
C LYS A 7 -14.13 -9.40 -3.48
N SER A 8 -15.09 -8.51 -3.34
CA SER A 8 -14.82 -7.19 -2.80
C SER A 8 -14.24 -7.28 -1.42
N ASN A 9 -14.88 -8.11 -0.59
CA ASN A 9 -14.42 -8.27 0.78
C ASN A 9 -13.03 -8.86 0.83
N THR A 10 -12.74 -9.78 -0.07
CA THR A 10 -11.42 -10.35 -0.14
C THR A 10 -10.38 -9.29 -0.42
N MET A 11 -10.68 -8.40 -1.37
CA MET A 11 -9.75 -7.31 -1.66
C MET A 11 -9.65 -6.35 -0.49
N GLU A 12 -10.78 -6.02 0.13
CA GLU A 12 -10.78 -5.07 1.23
C GLU A 12 -10.24 -5.66 2.50
N SER A 13 -10.60 -6.90 2.79
CA SER A 13 -10.17 -7.54 4.01
C SER A 13 -8.86 -8.28 3.83
N ALA A 14 -8.47 -8.52 2.59
CA ALA A 14 -7.20 -9.15 2.35
C ALA A 14 -6.11 -8.24 2.86
N GLN A 15 -5.18 -8.83 3.52
CA GLN A 15 -4.07 -8.09 4.05
C GLN A 15 -3.23 -7.61 2.88
N LEU A 16 -2.92 -6.34 2.88
CA LEU A 16 -2.05 -5.78 1.88
C LEU A 16 -0.66 -6.37 2.05
N THR A 17 -0.01 -6.66 0.94
CA THR A 17 1.42 -6.97 1.04
C THR A 17 2.15 -5.71 1.50
N ASP A 18 3.34 -5.89 2.01
CA ASP A 18 4.14 -4.75 2.42
C ASP A 18 4.36 -3.79 1.26
N ALA A 19 4.61 -4.34 0.08
CA ALA A 19 4.83 -3.50 -1.10
C ALA A 19 3.60 -2.66 -1.42
N MET A 20 2.42 -3.28 -1.42
CA MET A 20 1.19 -2.55 -1.71
C MET A 20 0.92 -1.47 -0.66
N TYR A 21 1.16 -1.81 0.58
CA TYR A 21 1.00 -0.87 1.68
C TYR A 21 1.86 0.37 1.46
N TYR A 22 3.13 0.16 1.14
CA TYR A 22 4.03 1.28 0.91
C TYR A 22 3.70 2.06 -0.35
N ILE A 23 3.19 1.40 -1.38
CA ILE A 23 2.76 2.13 -2.57
C ILE A 23 1.61 3.07 -2.23
N LEU A 24 0.63 2.58 -1.47
CA LEU A 24 -0.49 3.44 -1.08
C LEU A 24 -0.02 4.62 -0.24
N LEU A 25 0.91 4.38 0.69
CA LEU A 25 1.48 5.47 1.47
C LEU A 25 2.15 6.50 0.57
N SER A 26 2.90 6.05 -0.41
CA SER A 26 3.62 6.96 -1.30
C SER A 26 2.68 7.80 -2.14
N LEU A 27 1.47 7.31 -2.38
CA LEU A 27 0.52 7.97 -3.27
C LEU A 27 -0.49 8.83 -2.53
N MET A 28 -0.26 9.11 -1.26
CA MET A 28 -0.98 10.18 -0.61
C MET A 28 -0.73 11.49 -1.33
N ILE A 29 0.37 11.57 -2.05
CA ILE A 29 0.73 12.70 -2.90
C ILE A 29 0.96 12.14 -4.29
N GLU A 30 0.54 12.86 -5.31
CA GLU A 30 0.71 12.44 -6.70
C GLU A 30 2.19 12.23 -7.01
N ARG A 31 2.51 11.07 -7.63
CA ARG A 31 3.90 10.75 -7.99
C ARG A 31 3.92 9.89 -9.25
N HIS A 32 5.02 10.00 -9.99
CA HIS A 32 5.28 9.06 -11.08
C HIS A 32 6.08 7.86 -10.55
N GLY A 33 6.20 6.82 -11.39
CA GLY A 33 6.72 5.53 -10.91
C GLY A 33 8.11 5.59 -10.28
N TYR A 34 9.03 6.30 -10.91
CA TYR A 34 10.37 6.40 -10.35
C TYR A 34 10.35 7.04 -8.97
N ALA A 35 9.55 8.10 -8.83
CA ALA A 35 9.45 8.79 -7.55
C ALA A 35 8.80 7.90 -6.48
N ILE A 36 7.87 7.03 -6.90
CA ILE A 36 7.28 6.07 -5.96
C ILE A 36 8.36 5.15 -5.40
N MET A 37 9.17 4.58 -6.30
CA MET A 37 10.22 3.65 -5.86
C MET A 37 11.21 4.32 -4.92
N LYS A 38 11.62 5.54 -5.29
CA LYS A 38 12.59 6.25 -4.48
C LYS A 38 12.02 6.63 -3.12
N TYR A 39 10.79 7.08 -3.11
CA TYR A 39 10.13 7.46 -1.86
C TYR A 39 10.03 6.26 -0.91
N ILE A 40 9.67 5.11 -1.45
CA ILE A 40 9.52 3.91 -0.63
C ILE A 40 10.86 3.47 -0.06
N GLU A 41 11.92 3.52 -0.87
CA GLU A 41 13.24 3.16 -0.37
C GLU A 41 13.64 4.05 0.80
N GLU A 42 13.42 5.35 0.64
CA GLU A 42 13.81 6.29 1.69
C GLU A 42 12.93 6.15 2.92
N LEU A 43 11.63 6.03 2.72
CA LEU A 43 10.70 5.93 3.83
C LEU A 43 10.96 4.68 4.66
N SER A 44 11.23 3.57 4.00
CA SER A 44 11.40 2.29 4.67
C SER A 44 12.84 2.03 5.09
N ASN A 45 13.72 3.02 4.92
CA ASN A 45 15.13 2.88 5.22
C ASN A 45 15.71 1.67 4.50
N GLN A 46 15.31 1.52 3.24
CA GLN A 46 15.78 0.48 2.33
C GLN A 46 15.34 -0.93 2.69
N SER A 47 14.43 -1.06 3.64
CA SER A 47 13.91 -2.40 3.97
C SER A 47 12.92 -2.89 2.92
N ILE A 48 12.33 -1.96 2.16
CA ILE A 48 11.40 -2.30 1.08
C ILE A 48 11.94 -1.68 -0.20
N THR A 49 12.28 -2.53 -1.16
CA THR A 49 12.71 -2.06 -2.48
C THR A 49 11.97 -2.88 -3.52
N MET A 50 11.81 -2.31 -4.69
CA MET A 50 11.19 -3.04 -5.78
C MET A 50 11.68 -2.48 -7.10
N GLY A 51 11.80 -3.36 -8.09
CA GLY A 51 12.15 -2.93 -9.42
C GLY A 51 10.94 -2.44 -10.19
N PRO A 52 11.18 -1.88 -11.38
CA PRO A 52 10.09 -1.34 -12.20
C PRO A 52 9.04 -2.38 -12.55
N GLY A 53 9.47 -3.61 -12.84
CA GLY A 53 8.51 -4.64 -13.21
C GLY A 53 7.50 -4.92 -12.13
N THR A 54 8.00 -5.10 -10.91
CA THR A 54 7.13 -5.35 -9.76
C THR A 54 6.24 -4.15 -9.51
N LEU A 55 6.83 -2.94 -9.55
CA LEU A 55 6.06 -1.74 -9.31
C LEU A 55 4.88 -1.61 -10.28
N TYR A 56 5.17 -1.73 -11.58
CA TYR A 56 4.11 -1.49 -12.56
C TYR A 56 3.06 -2.58 -12.55
N THR A 57 3.43 -3.81 -12.18
CA THR A 57 2.46 -4.87 -11.99
C THR A 57 1.51 -4.51 -10.83
N LEU A 58 2.05 -4.01 -9.73
CA LEU A 58 1.24 -3.64 -8.58
C LEU A 58 0.41 -2.40 -8.86
N LEU A 59 0.97 -1.41 -9.56
CA LEU A 59 0.20 -0.22 -9.91
C LEU A 59 -1.01 -0.60 -10.75
N LYS A 60 -0.84 -1.51 -11.70
CA LYS A 60 -1.96 -1.95 -12.52
C LYS A 60 -3.03 -2.62 -11.66
N LYS A 61 -2.61 -3.45 -10.72
CA LYS A 61 -3.54 -4.13 -9.83
C LYS A 61 -4.30 -3.14 -8.96
N LEU A 62 -3.59 -2.15 -8.42
CA LEU A 62 -4.21 -1.15 -7.56
C LEU A 62 -5.15 -0.23 -8.34
N CYS A 63 -4.81 0.09 -9.58
CA CYS A 63 -5.71 0.85 -10.44
C CYS A 63 -6.97 0.06 -10.73
N ARG A 64 -6.83 -1.23 -10.98
CA ARG A 64 -7.98 -2.08 -11.27
C ARG A 64 -8.92 -2.16 -10.08
N ALA A 65 -8.35 -2.13 -8.87
CA ALA A 65 -9.16 -2.12 -7.65
C ALA A 65 -9.73 -0.74 -7.36
N GLU A 66 -9.31 0.28 -8.10
CA GLU A 66 -9.75 1.66 -7.93
C GLU A 66 -9.29 2.26 -6.61
N TRP A 67 -8.20 1.73 -6.06
CA TRP A 67 -7.60 2.31 -4.87
C TRP A 67 -6.64 3.43 -5.22
N ILE A 68 -6.13 3.43 -6.44
CA ILE A 68 -5.35 4.53 -6.99
C ILE A 68 -5.87 4.81 -8.39
N LEU A 69 -5.49 5.98 -8.92
CA LEU A 69 -5.82 6.30 -10.30
C LEU A 69 -4.64 7.00 -10.95
N GLN A 70 -4.60 6.88 -12.26
CA GLN A 70 -3.63 7.60 -13.05
C GLN A 70 -4.15 9.01 -13.25
N THR A 71 -3.37 10.01 -12.84
CA THR A 71 -3.84 11.39 -12.83
C THR A 71 -3.43 12.15 -14.08
N SER A 72 -2.28 11.83 -14.64
CA SER A 72 -1.81 12.55 -15.81
C SER A 72 -0.74 11.75 -16.53
N VAL A 73 -0.51 12.16 -17.77
CA VAL A 73 0.60 11.64 -18.57
C VAL A 73 1.32 12.88 -19.10
N THR A 74 2.61 12.96 -18.79
CA THR A 74 3.39 14.10 -19.28
C THR A 74 3.75 13.94 -20.73
N ALA A 75 4.35 14.99 -21.31
CA ALA A 75 4.71 14.98 -22.72
C ALA A 75 5.69 13.86 -23.04
N ASP A 76 6.52 13.45 -22.09
CA ASP A 76 7.46 12.35 -22.27
C ASP A 76 6.85 11.00 -21.90
N ARG A 77 5.53 10.95 -21.78
CA ARG A 77 4.75 9.74 -21.51
C ARG A 77 4.94 9.20 -20.10
N THR A 78 5.42 10.02 -19.20
CA THR A 78 5.52 9.63 -17.79
C THR A 78 4.14 9.70 -17.17
N LYS A 79 3.73 8.61 -16.56
CA LYS A 79 2.41 8.51 -15.93
C LYS A 79 2.54 8.81 -14.45
N LYS A 80 1.57 9.56 -13.94
CA LYS A 80 1.49 9.86 -12.51
C LYS A 80 0.27 9.21 -11.92
N TYR A 81 0.34 8.92 -10.63
CA TYR A 81 -0.71 8.21 -9.92
C TYR A 81 -0.98 8.90 -8.59
N GLN A 82 -2.16 8.67 -8.06
CA GLN A 82 -2.53 9.21 -6.75
C GLN A 82 -3.58 8.29 -6.13
N ILE A 83 -3.59 8.25 -4.80
CA ILE A 83 -4.55 7.43 -4.06
C ILE A 83 -5.95 8.02 -4.23
N THR A 84 -6.96 7.15 -4.28
CA THR A 84 -8.36 7.57 -4.33
C THR A 84 -8.93 7.63 -2.92
N ASP A 85 -10.15 8.14 -2.80
CA ASP A 85 -10.84 8.11 -1.51
C ASP A 85 -11.01 6.68 -1.02
N THR A 86 -11.38 5.78 -1.92
CA THR A 86 -11.50 4.36 -1.55
C THR A 86 -10.15 3.82 -1.08
N GLY A 87 -9.07 4.18 -1.79
CA GLY A 87 -7.74 3.75 -1.38
C GLY A 87 -7.34 4.29 -0.03
N ARG A 88 -7.74 5.52 0.29
CA ARG A 88 -7.46 6.08 1.61
C ARG A 88 -8.15 5.29 2.70
N GLN A 89 -9.40 4.87 2.46
CA GLN A 89 -10.11 4.07 3.44
C GLN A 89 -9.43 2.72 3.64
N VAL A 90 -9.01 2.10 2.56
CA VAL A 90 -8.28 0.83 2.63
C VAL A 90 -6.99 1.01 3.43
N LEU A 91 -6.28 2.10 3.16
CA LEU A 91 -5.03 2.37 3.85
C LEU A 91 -5.25 2.62 5.34
N LEU A 92 -6.26 3.40 5.69
CA LEU A 92 -6.57 3.65 7.09
C LEU A 92 -6.88 2.36 7.83
N HIS A 93 -7.65 1.49 7.19
CA HIS A 93 -8.01 0.20 7.79
C HIS A 93 -6.76 -0.65 8.00
N GLU A 94 -5.87 -0.62 7.02
CA GLU A 94 -4.65 -1.42 7.10
C GLU A 94 -3.70 -0.89 8.17
N VAL A 95 -3.57 0.42 8.29
CA VAL A 95 -2.73 1.00 9.35
C VAL A 95 -3.24 0.56 10.72
N ALA A 96 -4.56 0.62 10.92
CA ALA A 96 -5.13 0.22 12.20
C ALA A 96 -4.88 -1.27 12.47
N ARG A 97 -5.00 -2.10 11.44
CA ARG A 97 -4.77 -3.54 11.58
C ARG A 97 -3.32 -3.81 11.96
N ARG A 98 -2.38 -3.19 11.27
CA ARG A 98 -0.96 -3.41 11.53
C ARG A 98 -0.58 -2.91 12.92
N LYS A 99 -1.15 -1.78 13.33
CA LYS A 99 -0.90 -1.25 14.66
C LYS A 99 -1.33 -2.25 15.73
N ARG A 100 -2.53 -2.82 15.58
CA ARG A 100 -3.01 -3.80 16.53
C ARG A 100 -2.11 -5.03 16.59
N MET A 101 -1.63 -5.46 15.43
CA MET A 101 -0.73 -6.60 15.39
C MET A 101 0.57 -6.33 16.12
N VAL A 102 1.09 -5.12 15.97
CA VAL A 102 2.30 -4.74 16.68
C VAL A 102 2.03 -4.70 18.19
N GLU A 103 0.87 -4.16 18.58
CA GLU A 103 0.51 -4.10 19.99
C GLU A 103 0.39 -5.49 20.59
N ASP A 104 -0.17 -6.43 19.83
CA ASP A 104 -0.24 -7.82 20.29
C ASP A 104 1.15 -8.38 20.52
N GLY A 105 2.07 -8.11 19.58
CA GLY A 105 3.43 -8.60 19.70
C GLY A 105 4.15 -8.03 20.91
N LEU A 106 4.00 -6.72 21.11
CA LEU A 106 4.63 -6.07 22.23
C LEU A 106 4.11 -6.63 23.56
N ARG A 107 2.81 -6.86 23.64
CA ARG A 107 2.21 -7.40 24.85
C ARG A 107 2.75 -8.78 25.17
N ILE A 108 2.80 -9.66 24.18
CA ILE A 108 3.27 -11.03 24.40
C ILE A 108 4.75 -11.04 24.78
N LEU A 109 5.54 -10.21 24.12
CA LEU A 109 6.97 -10.12 24.46
C LEU A 109 7.14 -9.64 25.88
N GLU A 110 6.38 -8.63 26.27
CA GLU A 110 6.47 -8.09 27.61
C GLU A 110 6.08 -9.12 28.67
N GLU A 111 5.01 -9.87 28.39
CA GLU A 111 4.55 -10.91 29.31
C GLU A 111 5.60 -12.01 29.48
N ASN A 112 6.51 -12.13 28.56
CA ASN A 112 7.55 -13.17 28.61
C ASN A 112 8.93 -12.61 28.88
N GLY A 113 8.99 -11.39 29.43
CA GLY A 113 10.25 -10.85 29.91
C GLY A 113 11.09 -10.11 28.91
N TYR A 114 10.55 -9.86 27.74
CA TYR A 114 11.26 -9.06 26.74
C TYR A 114 10.74 -7.64 26.77
N GLU A 115 11.60 -6.70 26.45
CA GLU A 115 11.21 -5.31 26.39
C GLU A 115 11.08 -4.85 24.95
N GLY A 116 10.08 -4.05 24.72
CA GLY A 116 9.86 -3.49 23.43
C GLY A 116 10.71 -2.27 23.18
#